data_22c7267f3e98aedb2f0fcd7dbcf57d1f
#
_entry.id   22c7267f3e98aedb2f0fcd7dbcf57d1f
#
_cell.length_a   1.000
_cell.length_b   1.000
_cell.length_c   1.000
_cell.angle_alpha   90.00
_cell.angle_beta   90.00
_cell.angle_gamma   90.00
#
_symmetry.space_group_name_H-M   'P 1'
#
loop_
_entity.id
_entity.type
_entity.pdbx_description
1 polymer ?
#
loop_
_entity_poly.entity_id
_entity_poly.type
_entity_poly.pdbx_seq_one_letter_code
_entity_poly.pdbx_strand_id
1 'polypeptide(L)'
;FTLGLTLQLSKPVIKHLIHIVDALTTKGFSGTLTDIHYWSFHPNHRTTLSHFFTKSPWNEERLLGKLQEWILSQVERLAKRKNQPLFVSIDDTICQKTKPSSRAAHAIQGCDWHYSHKDHQSVWGHSLVWLMVHTFTQAFPFAFRLYDKKAGKSKIDLAIEMLSSLKVKRAQPVYVLMDSWYPSKKLIEACLKQGFHVIAMLKTNRILYPKGIAIQAKQFARYIESKDTRLVTVGQERYR
;
A
#
# COMPACT_ATOMS: atom_id res chain seq x y z
N PHE A 1 -21.57 -5.38 -3.57
CA PHE A 1 -20.12 -5.49 -3.51
C PHE A 1 -19.66 -6.90 -3.13
N THR A 2 -20.08 -7.44 -1.97
CA THR A 2 -19.69 -8.79 -1.49
C THR A 2 -20.15 -9.92 -2.41
N LEU A 3 -21.31 -9.79 -3.04
CA LEU A 3 -21.82 -10.78 -4.00
C LEU A 3 -21.00 -10.82 -5.30
N GLY A 4 -20.44 -9.68 -5.74
CA GLY A 4 -19.60 -9.61 -6.94
C GLY A 4 -18.22 -10.22 -6.77
N LEU A 5 -17.76 -10.47 -5.54
CA LEU A 5 -16.42 -11.00 -5.26
C LEU A 5 -16.35 -12.54 -5.24
N THR A 6 -17.48 -13.25 -5.36
CA THR A 6 -17.55 -14.74 -5.31
C THR A 6 -16.68 -15.31 -4.18
N LEU A 7 -16.85 -14.79 -2.96
CA LEU A 7 -15.91 -14.99 -1.85
C LEU A 7 -15.87 -16.45 -1.33
N GLN A 8 -16.89 -17.26 -1.66
CA GLN A 8 -17.03 -18.64 -1.15
C GLN A 8 -16.87 -18.73 0.38
N LEU A 9 -17.34 -17.69 1.09
CA LEU A 9 -17.38 -17.63 2.54
C LEU A 9 -18.75 -18.11 3.04
N SER A 10 -18.80 -18.59 4.28
CA SER A 10 -20.08 -18.97 4.90
C SER A 10 -21.00 -17.75 5.08
N LYS A 11 -22.31 -17.96 5.05
CA LYS A 11 -23.30 -16.88 5.26
C LYS A 11 -23.06 -16.06 6.53
N PRO A 12 -22.73 -16.64 7.71
CA PRO A 12 -22.42 -15.87 8.91
C PRO A 12 -21.20 -14.96 8.73
N VAL A 13 -20.12 -15.43 8.09
CA VAL A 13 -18.91 -14.64 7.83
C VAL A 13 -19.24 -13.46 6.91
N ILE A 14 -19.99 -13.70 5.82
CA ILE A 14 -20.42 -12.62 4.91
C ILE A 14 -21.25 -11.58 5.67
N LYS A 15 -22.16 -12.01 6.54
CA LYS A 15 -22.98 -11.11 7.34
C LYS A 15 -22.13 -10.21 8.24
N HIS A 16 -21.10 -10.77 8.92
CA HIS A 16 -20.18 -9.97 9.73
C HIS A 16 -19.36 -8.98 8.91
N LEU A 17 -18.86 -9.40 7.73
CA LEU A 17 -18.15 -8.51 6.83
C LEU A 17 -19.02 -7.34 6.34
N ILE A 18 -20.31 -7.60 6.04
CA ILE A 18 -21.25 -6.54 5.68
C ILE A 18 -21.40 -5.54 6.82
N HIS A 19 -21.59 -5.99 8.06
CA HIS A 19 -21.69 -5.11 9.23
C HIS A 19 -20.45 -4.25 9.42
N ILE A 20 -19.25 -4.81 9.21
CA ILE A 20 -17.99 -4.07 9.29
C ILE A 20 -17.96 -2.99 8.19
N VAL A 21 -18.30 -3.34 6.95
CA VAL A 21 -18.30 -2.39 5.82
C VAL A 21 -19.32 -1.29 6.03
N ASP A 22 -20.53 -1.62 6.51
CA ASP A 22 -21.56 -0.62 6.84
C ASP A 22 -21.02 0.41 7.84
N ALA A 23 -20.42 -0.05 8.94
CA ALA A 23 -19.83 0.83 9.94
C ALA A 23 -18.69 1.69 9.38
N LEU A 24 -17.80 1.09 8.58
CA LEU A 24 -16.68 1.80 7.94
C LEU A 24 -17.14 2.92 6.99
N THR A 25 -18.30 2.77 6.37
CA THR A 25 -18.87 3.79 5.46
C THR A 25 -19.67 4.86 6.18
N THR A 26 -19.91 4.69 7.48
CA THR A 26 -20.72 5.63 8.27
C THR A 26 -19.85 6.74 8.88
N LYS A 27 -20.33 7.98 8.82
CA LYS A 27 -19.64 9.14 9.40
C LYS A 27 -19.53 8.99 10.93
N GLY A 28 -18.32 9.21 11.48
CA GLY A 28 -18.05 9.13 12.90
C GLY A 28 -17.47 7.80 13.38
N PHE A 29 -17.20 6.85 12.46
CA PHE A 29 -16.54 5.59 12.81
C PHE A 29 -15.13 5.83 13.33
N SER A 30 -14.82 5.35 14.54
CA SER A 30 -13.50 5.50 15.18
C SER A 30 -12.62 4.25 15.13
N GLY A 31 -13.13 3.15 14.56
CA GLY A 31 -12.38 1.89 14.38
C GLY A 31 -12.53 0.90 15.53
N THR A 32 -13.47 1.09 16.45
CA THR A 32 -13.68 0.15 17.56
C THR A 32 -14.82 -0.85 17.27
N LEU A 33 -14.80 -2.00 17.97
CA LEU A 33 -15.91 -2.97 17.89
C LEU A 33 -17.24 -2.36 18.38
N THR A 34 -17.16 -1.42 19.31
CA THR A 34 -18.32 -0.68 19.82
C THR A 34 -18.93 0.18 18.72
N ASP A 35 -18.11 0.82 17.89
CA ASP A 35 -18.58 1.62 16.76
C ASP A 35 -19.20 0.75 15.68
N ILE A 36 -18.60 -0.41 15.35
CA ILE A 36 -19.22 -1.36 14.41
C ILE A 36 -20.61 -1.76 14.89
N HIS A 37 -20.75 -2.04 16.18
CA HIS A 37 -22.06 -2.36 16.77
C HIS A 37 -23.04 -1.19 16.69
N TYR A 38 -22.58 0.02 16.95
CA TYR A 38 -23.44 1.21 17.02
C TYR A 38 -23.87 1.73 15.64
N TRP A 39 -22.96 1.72 14.66
CA TRP A 39 -23.16 2.35 13.36
C TRP A 39 -23.64 1.43 12.25
N SER A 40 -23.70 0.11 12.44
CA SER A 40 -24.19 -0.79 11.39
C SER A 40 -25.73 -0.86 11.39
N PHE A 41 -26.34 -1.00 10.22
CA PHE A 41 -27.81 -1.06 10.07
C PHE A 41 -28.45 -2.28 10.76
N HIS A 42 -27.73 -3.38 10.87
CA HIS A 42 -28.19 -4.60 11.52
C HIS A 42 -27.15 -5.07 12.53
N PRO A 43 -27.02 -4.39 13.66
CA PRO A 43 -25.89 -4.63 14.56
C PRO A 43 -25.97 -6.01 15.20
N ASN A 44 -24.91 -6.78 15.03
CA ASN A 44 -24.66 -7.92 15.92
C ASN A 44 -24.11 -7.38 17.25
N HIS A 45 -24.43 -8.06 18.34
CA HIS A 45 -23.89 -7.69 19.64
C HIS A 45 -22.35 -7.64 19.61
N ARG A 46 -21.75 -6.71 20.34
CA ARG A 46 -20.28 -6.51 20.38
C ARG A 46 -19.50 -7.79 20.67
N THR A 47 -20.01 -8.67 21.55
CA THR A 47 -19.38 -9.95 21.86
C THR A 47 -19.35 -10.89 20.66
N THR A 48 -20.38 -10.89 19.83
CA THR A 48 -20.43 -11.70 18.59
C THR A 48 -19.38 -11.21 17.59
N LEU A 49 -19.19 -9.89 17.46
CA LEU A 49 -18.14 -9.31 16.63
C LEU A 49 -16.75 -9.66 17.17
N SER A 50 -16.54 -9.55 18.48
CA SER A 50 -15.29 -10.00 19.10
C SER A 50 -15.00 -11.46 18.81
N HIS A 51 -15.99 -12.33 18.96
CA HIS A 51 -15.87 -13.76 18.64
C HIS A 51 -15.56 -14.00 17.15
N PHE A 52 -16.17 -13.23 16.26
CA PHE A 52 -15.88 -13.29 14.83
C PHE A 52 -14.40 -13.05 14.54
N PHE A 53 -13.80 -11.99 15.09
CA PHE A 53 -12.40 -11.68 14.87
C PHE A 53 -11.42 -12.66 15.53
N THR A 54 -11.82 -13.30 16.63
CA THR A 54 -10.88 -14.13 17.42
C THR A 54 -11.01 -15.64 17.18
N LYS A 55 -12.18 -16.12 16.78
CA LYS A 55 -12.49 -17.55 16.74
C LYS A 55 -13.16 -18.05 15.46
N SER A 56 -13.71 -17.16 14.61
CA SER A 56 -14.40 -17.63 13.40
C SER A 56 -13.41 -18.16 12.37
N PRO A 57 -13.63 -19.34 11.80
CA PRO A 57 -12.77 -19.89 10.76
C PRO A 57 -13.06 -19.22 9.43
N TRP A 58 -12.31 -18.18 9.09
CA TRP A 58 -12.32 -17.53 7.78
C TRP A 58 -10.90 -17.20 7.35
N ASN A 59 -10.69 -17.16 6.05
CA ASN A 59 -9.36 -16.97 5.49
C ASN A 59 -9.27 -15.55 4.91
N GLU A 60 -8.59 -14.66 5.63
CA GLU A 60 -8.36 -13.27 5.23
C GLU A 60 -7.48 -13.15 4.00
N GLU A 61 -6.52 -14.06 3.79
CA GLU A 61 -5.66 -14.03 2.61
C GLU A 61 -6.46 -14.33 1.34
N ARG A 62 -7.42 -15.27 1.45
CA ARG A 62 -8.35 -15.55 0.34
C ARG A 62 -9.24 -14.34 0.04
N LEU A 63 -9.77 -13.68 1.08
CA LEU A 63 -10.55 -12.46 0.91
C LEU A 63 -9.72 -11.38 0.22
N LEU A 64 -8.49 -11.14 0.69
CA LEU A 64 -7.58 -10.18 0.11
C LEU A 64 -7.25 -10.53 -1.35
N GLY A 65 -6.94 -11.80 -1.63
CA GLY A 65 -6.66 -12.25 -3.00
C GLY A 65 -7.82 -11.99 -3.96
N LYS A 66 -9.06 -12.28 -3.55
CA LYS A 66 -10.26 -11.99 -4.36
C LYS A 66 -10.49 -10.49 -4.55
N LEU A 67 -10.23 -9.69 -3.53
CA LEU A 67 -10.29 -8.23 -3.63
C LEU A 67 -9.23 -7.71 -4.60
N GLN A 68 -8.02 -8.21 -4.54
CA GLN A 68 -6.94 -7.87 -5.45
C GLN A 68 -7.27 -8.22 -6.92
N GLU A 69 -7.80 -9.42 -7.17
CA GLU A 69 -8.27 -9.83 -8.51
C GLU A 69 -9.33 -8.85 -9.04
N TRP A 70 -10.30 -8.49 -8.20
CA TRP A 70 -11.34 -7.53 -8.56
C TRP A 70 -10.76 -6.14 -8.84
N ILE A 71 -9.91 -5.61 -7.95
CA ILE A 71 -9.24 -4.31 -8.12
C ILE A 71 -8.49 -4.27 -9.45
N LEU A 72 -7.65 -5.27 -9.74
CA LEU A 72 -6.89 -5.33 -10.98
C LEU A 72 -7.83 -5.32 -12.19
N SER A 73 -8.90 -6.10 -12.16
CA SER A 73 -9.87 -6.12 -13.26
C SER A 73 -10.52 -4.76 -13.51
N GLN A 74 -10.83 -3.99 -12.44
CA GLN A 74 -11.39 -2.64 -12.56
C GLN A 74 -10.38 -1.65 -13.13
N VAL A 75 -9.16 -1.63 -12.58
CA VAL A 75 -8.11 -0.68 -12.97
C VAL A 75 -7.65 -0.94 -14.40
N GLU A 76 -7.42 -2.21 -14.78
CA GLU A 76 -7.05 -2.58 -16.16
C GLU A 76 -8.14 -2.20 -17.18
N ARG A 77 -9.42 -2.42 -16.82
CA ARG A 77 -10.55 -2.02 -17.66
C ARG A 77 -10.60 -0.51 -17.84
N LEU A 78 -10.37 0.26 -16.77
CA LEU A 78 -10.31 1.73 -16.82
C LEU A 78 -9.14 2.22 -17.67
N ALA A 79 -7.96 1.67 -17.47
CA ALA A 79 -6.76 2.01 -18.21
C ALA A 79 -6.93 1.73 -19.70
N LYS A 80 -7.44 0.53 -20.06
CA LYS A 80 -7.73 0.17 -21.45
C LYS A 80 -8.75 1.11 -22.09
N ARG A 81 -9.88 1.38 -21.41
CA ARG A 81 -10.95 2.25 -21.93
C ARG A 81 -10.48 3.67 -22.22
N LYS A 82 -9.57 4.19 -21.39
CA LYS A 82 -9.05 5.55 -21.51
C LYS A 82 -7.69 5.64 -22.20
N ASN A 83 -7.16 4.50 -22.66
CA ASN A 83 -5.81 4.38 -23.21
C ASN A 83 -4.75 5.03 -22.32
N GLN A 84 -4.75 4.70 -21.02
CA GLN A 84 -3.89 5.26 -20.00
C GLN A 84 -2.94 4.20 -19.45
N PRO A 85 -1.75 4.59 -18.98
CA PRO A 85 -0.88 3.69 -18.23
C PRO A 85 -1.49 3.31 -16.88
N LEU A 86 -0.97 2.25 -16.30
CA LEU A 86 -1.20 1.90 -14.90
C LEU A 86 -0.07 2.47 -14.04
N PHE A 87 -0.44 3.00 -12.90
CA PHE A 87 0.50 3.45 -11.88
C PHE A 87 0.40 2.56 -10.65
N VAL A 88 1.54 2.33 -10.02
CA VAL A 88 1.68 1.60 -8.77
C VAL A 88 2.45 2.49 -7.80
N SER A 89 1.81 3.02 -6.78
CA SER A 89 2.46 3.84 -5.77
C SER A 89 2.83 3.01 -4.56
N ILE A 90 4.06 3.16 -4.09
CA ILE A 90 4.58 2.54 -2.87
C ILE A 90 4.87 3.65 -1.87
N ASP A 91 4.29 3.51 -0.68
CA ASP A 91 4.49 4.45 0.42
C ASP A 91 4.31 3.75 1.77
N ASP A 92 4.67 4.40 2.86
CA ASP A 92 4.41 3.90 4.19
C ASP A 92 3.76 4.95 5.09
N THR A 93 3.04 4.45 6.08
CA THR A 93 2.39 5.30 7.07
C THR A 93 2.52 4.73 8.47
N ILE A 94 2.44 5.59 9.48
CA ILE A 94 2.42 5.18 10.88
C ILE A 94 1.00 5.40 11.42
N CYS A 95 0.37 4.30 11.82
CA CYS A 95 -0.89 4.32 12.54
C CYS A 95 -0.60 4.39 14.05
N GLN A 96 -0.58 5.61 14.57
CA GLN A 96 -0.30 5.85 15.99
C GLN A 96 -1.31 5.12 16.89
N LYS A 97 -0.81 4.55 17.99
CA LYS A 97 -1.59 3.85 19.01
C LYS A 97 -1.19 4.37 20.39
N THR A 98 -2.11 4.27 21.33
CA THR A 98 -1.79 4.48 22.75
C THR A 98 -0.93 3.32 23.22
N LYS A 99 0.25 3.63 23.76
CA LYS A 99 1.12 2.59 24.34
C LYS A 99 0.43 1.99 25.56
N PRO A 100 0.27 0.67 25.64
CA PRO A 100 -0.26 0.02 26.84
C PRO A 100 0.60 0.33 28.06
N SER A 101 -0.02 0.37 29.23
CA SER A 101 0.72 0.49 30.49
C SER A 101 1.64 -0.72 30.69
N SER A 102 2.68 -0.58 31.50
CA SER A 102 3.58 -1.68 31.87
C SER A 102 2.87 -2.86 32.57
N ARG A 103 1.65 -2.63 33.05
CA ARG A 103 0.77 -3.64 33.67
C ARG A 103 -0.10 -4.41 32.69
N ALA A 104 -0.11 -4.02 31.40
CA ALA A 104 -0.90 -4.74 30.40
C ALA A 104 -0.30 -6.14 30.20
N ALA A 105 -1.15 -7.17 30.29
CA ALA A 105 -0.75 -8.57 30.11
C ALA A 105 -0.16 -8.87 28.72
N HIS A 106 -0.59 -8.11 27.71
CA HIS A 106 -0.15 -8.31 26.32
C HIS A 106 0.14 -6.97 25.65
N ALA A 107 1.27 -6.90 24.98
CA ALA A 107 1.57 -5.80 24.07
C ALA A 107 0.69 -5.89 22.82
N ILE A 108 0.43 -4.74 22.16
CA ILE A 108 -0.23 -4.73 20.86
C ILE A 108 0.75 -5.33 19.85
N GLN A 109 0.32 -6.42 19.21
CA GLN A 109 1.15 -7.15 18.24
C GLN A 109 1.60 -6.24 17.08
N GLY A 110 2.90 -6.29 16.75
CA GLY A 110 3.47 -5.51 15.64
C GLY A 110 3.57 -4.01 15.88
N CYS A 111 3.22 -3.51 17.09
CA CYS A 111 3.47 -2.12 17.46
C CYS A 111 4.90 -1.94 17.98
N ASP A 112 5.51 -0.83 17.58
CA ASP A 112 6.82 -0.40 18.03
C ASP A 112 6.94 1.13 17.97
N TRP A 113 8.06 1.68 18.41
CA TRP A 113 8.41 3.06 18.22
C TRP A 113 8.91 3.29 16.79
N HIS A 114 8.31 4.24 16.08
CA HIS A 114 8.71 4.66 14.75
C HIS A 114 8.90 6.18 14.70
N TYR A 115 9.91 6.64 13.99
CA TYR A 115 10.11 8.07 13.79
C TYR A 115 9.10 8.60 12.76
N SER A 116 8.27 9.54 13.19
CA SER A 116 7.33 10.25 12.32
C SER A 116 8.00 11.51 11.77
N HIS A 117 8.23 11.55 10.46
CA HIS A 117 8.75 12.75 9.80
C HIS A 117 7.76 13.92 9.84
N LYS A 118 6.46 13.62 9.88
CA LYS A 118 5.40 14.61 9.99
C LYS A 118 5.41 15.32 11.34
N ASP A 119 5.58 14.56 12.41
CA ASP A 119 5.48 15.06 13.79
C ASP A 119 6.87 15.36 14.37
N HIS A 120 7.96 15.10 13.63
CA HIS A 120 9.35 15.25 14.05
C HIS A 120 9.71 14.56 15.36
N GLN A 121 9.03 13.44 15.68
CA GLN A 121 9.24 12.69 16.92
C GLN A 121 9.02 11.19 16.72
N SER A 122 9.47 10.40 17.69
CA SER A 122 9.15 8.98 17.76
C SER A 122 7.74 8.79 18.30
N VAL A 123 6.92 8.05 17.57
CA VAL A 123 5.55 7.70 17.95
C VAL A 123 5.40 6.19 18.09
N TRP A 124 4.57 5.77 19.04
CA TRP A 124 4.22 4.36 19.22
C TRP A 124 3.07 3.97 18.29
N GLY A 125 3.23 2.89 17.55
CA GLY A 125 2.15 2.46 16.65
C GLY A 125 2.56 1.38 15.67
N HIS A 126 1.67 1.12 14.71
CA HIS A 126 1.94 0.25 13.57
C HIS A 126 2.56 1.06 12.43
N SER A 127 3.62 0.55 11.82
CA SER A 127 4.11 1.05 10.53
C SER A 127 3.62 0.13 9.43
N LEU A 128 2.91 0.68 8.45
CA LEU A 128 2.30 -0.05 7.34
C LEU A 128 2.94 0.39 6.03
N VAL A 129 3.40 -0.57 5.24
CA VAL A 129 3.80 -0.33 3.85
C VAL A 129 2.60 -0.60 2.97
N TRP A 130 2.27 0.35 2.10
CA TRP A 130 1.12 0.31 1.20
C TRP A 130 1.55 0.19 -0.25
N LEU A 131 0.76 -0.53 -1.01
CA LEU A 131 0.81 -0.56 -2.45
C LEU A 131 -0.56 -0.18 -3.00
N MET A 132 -0.59 0.94 -3.74
CA MET A 132 -1.78 1.45 -4.41
C MET A 132 -1.68 1.19 -5.90
N VAL A 133 -2.78 0.80 -6.55
CA VAL A 133 -2.86 0.70 -8.02
C VAL A 133 -3.84 1.73 -8.53
N HIS A 134 -3.44 2.53 -9.51
CA HIS A 134 -4.27 3.63 -9.96
C HIS A 134 -4.09 3.98 -11.44
N THR A 135 -5.04 4.72 -11.96
CA THR A 135 -4.97 5.48 -13.21
C THR A 135 -4.88 6.97 -12.87
N PHE A 136 -4.90 7.86 -13.85
CA PHE A 136 -4.97 9.32 -13.58
C PHE A 136 -6.22 9.75 -12.81
N THR A 137 -7.29 8.95 -12.83
CA THR A 137 -8.60 9.37 -12.31
C THR A 137 -9.09 8.58 -11.10
N GLN A 138 -8.57 7.39 -10.88
CA GLN A 138 -9.02 6.51 -9.79
C GLN A 138 -7.85 5.75 -9.18
N ALA A 139 -7.83 5.67 -7.86
CA ALA A 139 -6.84 4.95 -7.08
C ALA A 139 -7.51 3.91 -6.18
N PHE A 140 -6.88 2.75 -6.04
CA PHE A 140 -7.36 1.65 -5.22
C PHE A 140 -6.23 1.12 -4.35
N PRO A 141 -6.47 0.89 -3.04
CA PRO A 141 -5.53 0.18 -2.19
C PRO A 141 -5.46 -1.28 -2.65
N PHE A 142 -4.30 -1.73 -3.08
CA PHE A 142 -4.10 -3.09 -3.58
C PHE A 142 -3.61 -4.06 -2.52
N ALA A 143 -2.60 -3.64 -1.78
CA ALA A 143 -2.00 -4.45 -0.72
C ALA A 143 -1.41 -3.57 0.37
N PHE A 144 -1.27 -4.13 1.56
CA PHE A 144 -0.48 -3.56 2.62
C PHE A 144 0.26 -4.65 3.38
N ARG A 145 1.34 -4.26 4.07
CA ARG A 145 2.07 -5.14 4.99
C ARG A 145 2.42 -4.38 6.26
N LEU A 146 2.23 -5.06 7.37
CA LEU A 146 2.70 -4.58 8.66
C LEU A 146 4.22 -4.73 8.73
N TYR A 147 4.92 -3.63 9.01
CA TYR A 147 6.35 -3.65 9.25
C TYR A 147 6.64 -3.97 10.71
N ASP A 148 7.18 -5.16 10.95
CA ASP A 148 7.67 -5.57 12.26
C ASP A 148 9.20 -5.55 12.26
N LYS A 149 9.80 -4.71 13.12
CA LYS A 149 11.26 -4.60 13.27
C LYS A 149 11.92 -5.91 13.68
N LYS A 150 11.17 -6.78 14.38
CA LYS A 150 11.66 -8.06 14.88
C LYS A 150 11.60 -9.18 13.85
N ALA A 151 10.83 -9.02 12.79
CA ALA A 151 10.62 -10.05 11.76
C ALA A 151 11.78 -10.17 10.76
N GLY A 152 12.83 -9.34 10.86
CA GLY A 152 14.00 -9.40 9.99
C GLY A 152 13.79 -8.94 8.54
N LYS A 153 12.60 -8.51 8.17
CA LYS A 153 12.28 -7.98 6.83
C LYS A 153 12.29 -6.46 6.84
N SER A 154 12.95 -5.85 5.87
CA SER A 154 12.89 -4.40 5.67
C SER A 154 11.59 -3.98 4.97
N LYS A 155 11.21 -2.70 5.05
CA LYS A 155 10.10 -2.14 4.26
C LYS A 155 10.30 -2.34 2.74
N ILE A 156 11.55 -2.35 2.28
CA ILE A 156 11.90 -2.66 0.88
C ILE A 156 11.53 -4.11 0.53
N ASP A 157 11.81 -5.06 1.42
CA ASP A 157 11.46 -6.47 1.20
C ASP A 157 9.94 -6.65 1.13
N LEU A 158 9.20 -5.98 2.02
CA LEU A 158 7.74 -6.00 2.02
C LEU A 158 7.16 -5.39 0.73
N ALA A 159 7.74 -4.29 0.25
CA ALA A 159 7.35 -3.70 -1.03
C ALA A 159 7.58 -4.65 -2.21
N ILE A 160 8.72 -5.35 -2.24
CA ILE A 160 9.04 -6.33 -3.29
C ILE A 160 8.06 -7.52 -3.24
N GLU A 161 7.73 -8.01 -2.06
CA GLU A 161 6.73 -9.08 -1.90
C GLU A 161 5.35 -8.66 -2.45
N MET A 162 4.90 -7.46 -2.13
CA MET A 162 3.63 -6.94 -2.64
C MET A 162 3.66 -6.74 -4.16
N LEU A 163 4.76 -6.22 -4.71
CA LEU A 163 4.93 -6.08 -6.16
C LEU A 163 4.91 -7.44 -6.86
N SER A 164 5.51 -8.48 -6.28
CA SER A 164 5.51 -9.82 -6.86
C SER A 164 4.13 -10.47 -6.94
N SER A 165 3.20 -10.05 -6.09
CA SER A 165 1.80 -10.48 -6.14
C SER A 165 0.96 -9.75 -7.21
N LEU A 166 1.48 -8.65 -7.77
CA LEU A 166 0.80 -7.81 -8.74
C LEU A 166 0.87 -8.42 -10.15
N LYS A 167 -0.14 -9.18 -10.55
CA LYS A 167 -0.22 -9.88 -11.84
C LYS A 167 -1.00 -9.06 -12.87
N VAL A 168 -0.39 -8.04 -13.42
CA VAL A 168 -0.98 -7.20 -14.46
C VAL A 168 -0.91 -7.88 -15.83
N LYS A 169 -1.97 -7.77 -16.63
CA LYS A 169 -2.09 -8.36 -17.99
C LYS A 169 -1.27 -7.65 -19.08
N ARG A 170 -0.40 -6.71 -18.71
CA ARG A 170 0.55 -6.00 -19.60
C ARG A 170 -0.05 -5.40 -20.90
N ALA A 171 -1.34 -5.16 -20.94
CA ALA A 171 -1.96 -4.47 -22.07
C ALA A 171 -1.61 -2.97 -22.12
N GLN A 172 -1.16 -2.42 -20.99
CA GLN A 172 -0.76 -1.03 -20.81
C GLN A 172 0.59 -0.99 -20.07
N PRO A 173 1.43 0.04 -20.30
CA PRO A 173 2.66 0.23 -19.53
C PRO A 173 2.33 0.45 -18.05
N VAL A 174 3.19 -0.09 -17.19
CA VAL A 174 3.07 0.04 -15.72
C VAL A 174 4.22 0.88 -15.20
N TYR A 175 3.91 1.93 -14.46
CA TYR A 175 4.89 2.81 -13.82
C TYR A 175 4.79 2.68 -12.31
N VAL A 176 5.89 2.32 -11.67
CA VAL A 176 6.01 2.26 -10.21
C VAL A 176 6.53 3.61 -9.71
N LEU A 177 5.74 4.25 -8.87
CA LEU A 177 6.02 5.54 -8.28
C LEU A 177 6.45 5.35 -6.83
N MET A 178 7.52 6.03 -6.42
CA MET A 178 7.99 5.99 -5.04
C MET A 178 8.70 7.28 -4.65
N ASP A 179 8.63 7.61 -3.37
CA ASP A 179 9.33 8.74 -2.81
C ASP A 179 10.86 8.52 -2.74
N SER A 180 11.61 9.48 -2.24
CA SER A 180 13.07 9.42 -2.17
C SER A 180 13.64 8.40 -1.17
N TRP A 181 12.81 7.80 -0.33
CA TRP A 181 13.24 6.80 0.65
C TRP A 181 13.35 5.39 0.06
N TYR A 182 12.41 5.04 -0.83
CA TYR A 182 12.31 3.69 -1.40
C TYR A 182 13.32 3.35 -2.50
N PRO A 183 13.81 4.27 -3.36
CA PRO A 183 14.65 3.89 -4.50
C PRO A 183 15.96 3.23 -4.05
N SER A 184 15.96 1.93 -4.01
CA SER A 184 17.13 1.08 -3.78
C SER A 184 17.39 0.26 -5.03
N LYS A 185 18.65 -0.13 -5.27
CA LYS A 185 18.99 -1.03 -6.38
C LYS A 185 18.11 -2.28 -6.39
N LYS A 186 17.95 -2.90 -5.22
CA LYS A 186 17.14 -4.12 -5.05
C LYS A 186 15.67 -3.92 -5.49
N LEU A 187 15.02 -2.83 -5.08
CA LEU A 187 13.63 -2.56 -5.44
C LEU A 187 13.48 -2.19 -6.92
N ILE A 188 14.38 -1.35 -7.44
CA ILE A 188 14.38 -0.96 -8.86
C ILE A 188 14.56 -2.19 -9.75
N GLU A 189 15.52 -3.05 -9.45
CA GLU A 189 15.74 -4.31 -10.21
C GLU A 189 14.52 -5.24 -10.12
N ALA A 190 13.85 -5.31 -8.97
CA ALA A 190 12.63 -6.11 -8.83
C ALA A 190 11.47 -5.56 -9.70
N CYS A 191 11.33 -4.24 -9.83
CA CYS A 191 10.37 -3.63 -10.74
C CYS A 191 10.71 -3.94 -12.21
N LEU A 192 11.97 -3.73 -12.60
CA LEU A 192 12.43 -3.96 -13.97
C LEU A 192 12.30 -5.42 -14.40
N LYS A 193 12.59 -6.38 -13.51
CA LYS A 193 12.40 -7.83 -13.77
C LYS A 193 10.94 -8.17 -14.08
N GLN A 194 9.99 -7.42 -13.53
CA GLN A 194 8.58 -7.56 -13.83
C GLN A 194 8.14 -6.79 -15.09
N GLY A 195 9.05 -6.08 -15.75
CA GLY A 195 8.77 -5.25 -16.91
C GLY A 195 8.06 -3.96 -16.58
N PHE A 196 8.18 -3.49 -15.32
CA PHE A 196 7.62 -2.20 -14.88
C PHE A 196 8.66 -1.09 -15.04
N HIS A 197 8.21 0.08 -15.43
CA HIS A 197 9.01 1.30 -15.39
C HIS A 197 9.04 1.88 -13.98
N VAL A 198 10.10 2.61 -13.64
CA VAL A 198 10.24 3.22 -12.32
C VAL A 198 10.34 4.74 -12.47
N ILE A 199 9.52 5.45 -11.72
CA ILE A 199 9.62 6.90 -11.53
C ILE A 199 9.78 7.15 -10.04
N ALA A 200 10.93 7.66 -9.64
CA ALA A 200 11.25 7.83 -8.23
C ALA A 200 12.01 9.12 -7.98
N MET A 201 11.74 9.76 -6.84
CA MET A 201 12.53 10.89 -6.39
C MET A 201 13.91 10.42 -5.95
N LEU A 202 14.92 11.14 -6.36
CA LEU A 202 16.30 10.85 -5.99
C LEU A 202 16.76 11.77 -4.84
N LYS A 203 17.30 11.18 -3.76
CA LYS A 203 17.92 11.98 -2.69
C LYS A 203 19.14 12.73 -3.25
N THR A 204 19.23 14.01 -2.97
CA THR A 204 20.28 14.90 -3.48
C THR A 204 21.70 14.49 -3.05
N ASN A 205 21.82 13.83 -1.91
CA ASN A 205 23.09 13.33 -1.37
C ASN A 205 23.47 11.92 -1.86
N ARG A 206 22.66 11.29 -2.71
CA ARG A 206 22.95 9.95 -3.25
C ARG A 206 24.17 10.01 -4.18
N ILE A 207 25.07 9.05 -4.03
CA ILE A 207 26.18 8.88 -4.94
C ILE A 207 25.71 8.15 -6.20
N LEU A 208 25.99 8.71 -7.34
CA LEU A 208 25.79 8.17 -8.67
C LEU A 208 27.14 7.85 -9.30
N TYR A 209 27.16 6.96 -10.27
CA TYR A 209 28.39 6.55 -10.97
C TYR A 209 28.28 6.76 -12.49
N PRO A 210 28.04 7.98 -12.98
CA PRO A 210 28.04 8.25 -14.42
C PRO A 210 29.41 7.90 -15.01
N LYS A 211 29.44 7.00 -15.98
CA LYS A 211 30.70 6.51 -16.61
C LYS A 211 31.75 6.03 -15.59
N GLY A 212 31.30 5.47 -14.45
CA GLY A 212 32.18 4.96 -13.40
C GLY A 212 32.72 6.00 -12.40
N ILE A 213 32.42 7.28 -12.56
CA ILE A 213 32.89 8.36 -11.68
C ILE A 213 31.88 8.58 -10.55
N ALA A 214 32.36 8.47 -9.30
CA ALA A 214 31.50 8.73 -8.11
C ALA A 214 31.21 10.23 -7.96
N ILE A 215 29.92 10.60 -8.00
CA ILE A 215 29.47 11.99 -7.84
C ILE A 215 28.14 12.04 -7.12
N GLN A 216 27.93 13.03 -6.25
CA GLN A 216 26.63 13.25 -5.63
C GLN A 216 25.59 13.70 -6.67
N ALA A 217 24.34 13.23 -6.52
CA ALA A 217 23.25 13.59 -7.42
C ALA A 217 23.07 15.11 -7.56
N LYS A 218 23.17 15.88 -6.45
CA LYS A 218 23.12 17.35 -6.46
C LYS A 218 24.24 17.98 -7.30
N GLN A 219 25.44 17.41 -7.25
CA GLN A 219 26.55 17.89 -8.05
C GLN A 219 26.40 17.50 -9.52
N PHE A 220 26.00 16.23 -9.76
CA PHE A 220 25.77 15.73 -11.11
C PHE A 220 24.69 16.52 -11.85
N ALA A 221 23.63 16.91 -11.17
CA ALA A 221 22.56 17.71 -11.76
C ALA A 221 23.04 19.05 -12.36
N ARG A 222 24.17 19.62 -11.88
CA ARG A 222 24.76 20.87 -12.42
C ARG A 222 25.40 20.67 -13.78
N TYR A 223 25.75 19.43 -14.14
CA TYR A 223 26.37 19.10 -15.44
C TYR A 223 25.35 18.68 -16.47
N ILE A 224 24.06 18.49 -16.10
CA ILE A 224 23.00 18.12 -17.03
C ILE A 224 22.53 19.38 -17.74
N GLU A 225 22.80 19.45 -19.04
CA GLU A 225 22.34 20.52 -19.89
C GLU A 225 21.00 20.19 -20.56
N SER A 226 20.33 21.20 -21.12
CA SER A 226 19.04 20.99 -21.82
C SER A 226 19.14 20.00 -22.97
N LYS A 227 20.29 19.94 -23.64
CA LYS A 227 20.58 18.97 -24.73
C LYS A 227 20.67 17.52 -24.27
N ASP A 228 21.01 17.28 -22.98
CA ASP A 228 21.13 15.94 -22.37
C ASP A 228 19.76 15.41 -21.92
N THR A 229 18.74 16.24 -21.98
CA THR A 229 17.38 15.90 -21.59
C THR A 229 16.48 15.78 -22.81
N ARG A 230 15.46 14.94 -22.70
CA ARG A 230 14.41 14.81 -23.71
C ARG A 230 13.04 14.83 -23.07
N LEU A 231 12.08 15.35 -23.78
CA LEU A 231 10.69 15.27 -23.37
C LEU A 231 10.22 13.84 -23.43
N VAL A 232 9.62 13.37 -22.37
CA VAL A 232 8.91 12.08 -22.31
C VAL A 232 7.44 12.37 -22.02
N THR A 233 6.55 11.62 -22.64
CA THR A 233 5.10 11.73 -22.42
C THR A 233 4.64 10.53 -21.62
N VAL A 234 3.94 10.79 -20.51
CA VAL A 234 3.31 9.77 -19.67
C VAL A 234 1.83 10.10 -19.60
N GLY A 235 1.00 9.35 -20.33
CA GLY A 235 -0.41 9.70 -20.50
C GLY A 235 -0.57 11.00 -21.29
N GLN A 236 -1.19 12.01 -20.68
CA GLN A 236 -1.36 13.35 -21.27
C GLN A 236 -0.30 14.35 -20.80
N GLU A 237 0.53 14.00 -19.83
CA GLU A 237 1.53 14.87 -19.24
C GLU A 237 2.90 14.72 -19.90
N ARG A 238 3.62 15.83 -19.98
CA ARG A 238 4.98 15.88 -20.52
C ARG A 238 5.98 16.19 -19.43
N TYR A 239 7.05 15.41 -19.37
CA TYR A 239 8.15 15.55 -18.42
C TYR A 239 9.48 15.73 -19.15
N ARG A 240 10.38 16.47 -18.50
CA ARG A 240 11.75 16.67 -18.99
C ARG A 240 12.75 16.20 -17.95
#